data_6ec96406532b0ff7bf70818973b145e8
#
_entry.id   6ec96406532b0ff7bf70818973b145e8
#
_cell.length_a   1.000
_cell.length_b   1.000
_cell.length_c   1.000
_cell.angle_alpha   90.00
_cell.angle_beta   90.00
_cell.angle_gamma   90.00
#
_symmetry.space_group_name_H-M   'P 1'
#
loop_
_entity.id
_entity.type
_entity.pdbx_description
1 polymer ?
#
loop_
_entity_poly.entity_id
_entity_poly.type
_entity_poly.pdbx_seq_one_letter_code
_entity_poly.pdbx_strand_id
1 'polypeptide(L)'
;MQAAIVEQFGHEMTVGDYDKPTPGPGQALVKLIASGVCHTDLHALEGDWPVKPKLPLVPGHEGVGIVEEVGEGVTNVSVGQMVGNAWLWTACGECEHCRQGWETLCEQQQNGGYSTDGSFGQYMLVDATYAAIIPEGSDPYEIAPVLCAGVTVYKGLKRTEVRPGQWVVISGIGGLGHIAVQYAVA
;
A
#
# COMPACT_ATOMS: atom_id res chain seq x y z
N MET A 1 -13.02 10.29 12.28
CA MET A 1 -11.59 10.54 12.10
C MET A 1 -11.37 11.63 11.06
N GLN A 2 -10.20 12.32 11.06
CA GLN A 2 -9.87 13.20 9.96
C GLN A 2 -9.25 12.39 8.80
N ALA A 3 -9.64 12.71 7.56
CA ALA A 3 -9.10 12.11 6.35
C ALA A 3 -9.09 13.13 5.19
N ALA A 4 -8.22 12.90 4.21
CA ALA A 4 -8.31 13.56 2.91
C ALA A 4 -9.22 12.70 2.00
N ILE A 5 -10.26 13.31 1.46
CA ILE A 5 -11.37 12.62 0.81
C ILE A 5 -11.50 13.09 -0.63
N VAL A 6 -11.56 12.14 -1.57
CA VAL A 6 -11.97 12.38 -2.95
C VAL A 6 -13.48 12.21 -3.02
N GLU A 7 -14.19 13.33 -3.16
CA GLU A 7 -15.65 13.33 -3.32
C GLU A 7 -16.07 13.31 -4.78
N GLN A 8 -15.24 13.89 -5.65
CA GLN A 8 -15.46 13.99 -7.09
C GLN A 8 -14.14 13.92 -7.84
N PHE A 9 -14.09 13.16 -8.93
CA PHE A 9 -12.89 13.06 -9.77
C PHE A 9 -12.53 14.39 -10.42
N GLY A 10 -11.23 14.66 -10.54
CA GLY A 10 -10.68 15.87 -11.12
C GLY A 10 -10.83 17.14 -10.26
N HIS A 11 -11.24 16.99 -9.02
CA HIS A 11 -11.34 18.07 -8.03
C HIS A 11 -10.33 17.88 -6.91
N GLU A 12 -10.04 18.95 -6.17
CA GLU A 12 -9.18 18.89 -4.98
C GLU A 12 -9.79 17.98 -3.91
N MET A 13 -8.94 17.25 -3.18
CA MET A 13 -9.36 16.50 -2.01
C MET A 13 -9.81 17.45 -0.90
N THR A 14 -10.87 17.09 -0.21
CA THR A 14 -11.33 17.78 1.01
C THR A 14 -10.73 17.10 2.23
N VAL A 15 -10.23 17.90 3.18
CA VAL A 15 -9.83 17.37 4.50
C VAL A 15 -10.98 17.60 5.48
N GLY A 16 -11.52 16.51 6.01
CA GLY A 16 -12.71 16.60 6.86
C GLY A 16 -12.96 15.36 7.69
N ASP A 17 -14.12 15.37 8.35
CA ASP A 17 -14.59 14.24 9.16
C ASP A 17 -15.01 13.08 8.25
N TYR A 18 -14.50 11.90 8.58
CA TYR A 18 -14.81 10.63 7.94
C TYR A 18 -15.06 9.57 9.01
N ASP A 19 -15.88 8.58 8.71
CA ASP A 19 -16.17 7.53 9.67
C ASP A 19 -14.90 6.72 9.99
N LYS A 20 -14.62 6.51 11.30
CA LYS A 20 -13.55 5.59 11.69
C LYS A 20 -14.01 4.17 11.36
N PRO A 21 -13.27 3.44 10.52
CA PRO A 21 -13.67 2.09 10.14
C PRO A 21 -13.52 1.11 11.31
N THR A 22 -14.30 0.02 11.25
CA THR A 22 -14.24 -1.11 12.20
C THR A 22 -13.73 -2.34 11.45
N PRO A 23 -12.76 -3.08 11.99
CA PRO A 23 -12.22 -4.25 11.31
C PRO A 23 -13.24 -5.39 11.28
N GLY A 24 -13.50 -5.91 10.08
CA GLY A 24 -14.23 -7.16 9.86
C GLY A 24 -13.35 -8.39 10.03
N PRO A 25 -13.91 -9.61 9.81
CA PRO A 25 -13.13 -10.85 9.84
C PRO A 25 -11.92 -10.79 8.90
N GLY A 26 -10.74 -11.23 9.39
CA GLY A 26 -9.49 -11.20 8.64
C GLY A 26 -8.83 -9.83 8.48
N GLN A 27 -9.42 -8.76 9.02
CA GLN A 27 -8.92 -7.39 8.90
C GLN A 27 -8.30 -6.90 10.20
N ALA A 28 -7.43 -5.92 10.11
CA ALA A 28 -6.93 -5.17 11.26
C ALA A 28 -7.13 -3.66 11.04
N LEU A 29 -7.45 -2.96 12.13
CA LEU A 29 -7.49 -1.50 12.16
C LEU A 29 -6.12 -0.97 12.55
N VAL A 30 -5.59 -0.10 11.72
CA VAL A 30 -4.26 0.49 11.89
C VAL A 30 -4.40 1.99 12.16
N LYS A 31 -3.84 2.45 13.28
CA LYS A 31 -3.65 3.87 13.55
C LYS A 31 -2.40 4.35 12.83
N LEU A 32 -2.58 5.22 11.86
CA LEU A 32 -1.51 5.68 10.98
C LEU A 32 -0.50 6.60 11.69
N ILE A 33 0.77 6.42 11.36
CA ILE A 33 1.89 7.27 11.75
C ILE A 33 2.39 8.04 10.53
N ALA A 34 2.54 7.37 9.38
CA ALA A 34 3.04 7.94 8.15
C ALA A 34 2.32 7.35 6.93
N SER A 35 2.24 8.13 5.88
CA SER A 35 1.85 7.68 4.56
C SER A 35 2.72 8.36 3.51
N GLY A 36 3.25 7.58 2.58
CA GLY A 36 3.89 8.10 1.39
C GLY A 36 2.86 8.67 0.42
N VAL A 37 3.33 9.43 -0.56
CA VAL A 37 2.54 10.00 -1.66
C VAL A 37 3.12 9.52 -2.98
N CYS A 38 2.30 8.92 -3.81
CA CYS A 38 2.67 8.38 -5.10
C CYS A 38 1.86 9.05 -6.23
N HIS A 39 2.38 9.01 -7.45
CA HIS A 39 1.64 9.49 -8.62
C HIS A 39 0.32 8.71 -8.84
N THR A 40 0.25 7.48 -8.36
CA THR A 40 -0.96 6.67 -8.35
C THR A 40 -2.12 7.32 -7.58
N ASP A 41 -1.82 8.08 -6.52
CA ASP A 41 -2.85 8.80 -5.76
C ASP A 41 -3.46 9.94 -6.56
N LEU A 42 -2.69 10.56 -7.48
CA LEU A 42 -3.21 11.52 -8.45
C LEU A 42 -4.13 10.83 -9.48
N HIS A 43 -3.76 9.64 -9.97
CA HIS A 43 -4.62 8.85 -10.85
C HIS A 43 -5.94 8.46 -10.17
N ALA A 44 -5.90 8.17 -8.86
CA ALA A 44 -7.12 7.91 -8.07
C ALA A 44 -7.98 9.17 -7.95
N LEU A 45 -7.37 10.34 -7.72
CA LEU A 45 -8.03 11.64 -7.65
C LEU A 45 -8.68 12.04 -8.98
N GLU A 46 -7.96 11.88 -10.07
CA GLU A 46 -8.43 12.24 -11.42
C GLU A 46 -9.45 11.22 -11.97
N GLY A 47 -9.42 9.98 -11.48
CA GLY A 47 -10.28 8.90 -11.97
C GLY A 47 -10.03 8.60 -13.45
N ASP A 48 -8.78 8.66 -13.90
CA ASP A 48 -8.39 8.52 -15.30
C ASP A 48 -8.13 7.07 -15.73
N TRP A 49 -8.16 6.11 -14.80
CA TRP A 49 -8.08 4.70 -15.14
C TRP A 49 -9.44 4.12 -15.59
N PRO A 50 -9.42 3.07 -16.44
CA PRO A 50 -10.65 2.47 -16.97
C PRO A 50 -11.63 1.97 -15.89
N VAL A 51 -11.11 1.36 -14.83
CA VAL A 51 -11.89 0.94 -13.65
C VAL A 51 -11.75 2.01 -12.60
N LYS A 52 -12.81 2.75 -12.36
CA LYS A 52 -12.80 3.86 -11.38
C LYS A 52 -13.07 3.38 -9.97
N PRO A 53 -12.46 4.00 -8.95
CA PRO A 53 -12.79 3.72 -7.56
C PRO A 53 -14.22 4.16 -7.23
N LYS A 54 -14.77 3.61 -6.15
CA LYS A 54 -16.04 4.07 -5.58
C LYS A 54 -15.81 5.36 -4.80
N LEU A 55 -16.66 6.36 -4.98
CA LEU A 55 -16.64 7.60 -4.22
C LEU A 55 -17.71 7.60 -3.10
N PRO A 56 -17.50 8.31 -1.99
CA PRO A 56 -16.24 8.97 -1.61
C PRO A 56 -15.11 7.95 -1.37
N LEU A 57 -13.85 8.40 -1.52
CA LEU A 57 -12.66 7.56 -1.36
C LEU A 57 -11.62 8.30 -0.52
N VAL A 58 -11.00 7.60 0.42
CA VAL A 58 -9.75 8.03 1.06
C VAL A 58 -8.60 7.35 0.29
N PRO A 59 -7.76 8.10 -0.47
CA PRO A 59 -6.65 7.52 -1.21
C PRO A 59 -5.46 7.18 -0.30
N GLY A 60 -4.31 6.82 -0.91
CA GLY A 60 -3.08 6.47 -0.22
C GLY A 60 -2.88 4.96 -0.08
N HIS A 61 -1.71 4.48 -0.50
CA HIS A 61 -1.37 3.05 -0.49
C HIS A 61 0.04 2.77 0.05
N GLU A 62 0.61 3.73 0.75
CA GLU A 62 1.93 3.63 1.38
C GLU A 62 1.82 3.90 2.89
N GLY A 63 0.76 3.37 3.53
CA GLY A 63 0.47 3.64 4.94
C GLY A 63 1.27 2.76 5.88
N VAL A 64 1.85 3.35 6.92
CA VAL A 64 2.52 2.67 8.04
C VAL A 64 1.91 3.14 9.35
N GLY A 65 1.61 2.20 10.25
CA GLY A 65 1.03 2.53 11.54
C GLY A 65 1.02 1.35 12.51
N ILE A 66 0.37 1.56 13.64
CA ILE A 66 0.26 0.57 14.71
C ILE A 66 -1.13 -0.08 14.67
N VAL A 67 -1.17 -1.39 14.74
CA VAL A 67 -2.43 -2.14 14.88
C VAL A 67 -3.10 -1.76 16.20
N GLU A 68 -4.31 -1.20 16.11
CA GLU A 68 -5.12 -0.80 17.27
C GLU A 68 -6.17 -1.86 17.63
N GLU A 69 -6.71 -2.54 16.60
CA GLU A 69 -7.74 -3.56 16.77
C GLU A 69 -7.58 -4.63 15.68
N VAL A 70 -7.95 -5.87 15.99
CA VAL A 70 -7.97 -6.99 15.04
C VAL A 70 -9.36 -7.61 14.98
N GLY A 71 -9.80 -7.94 13.78
CA GLY A 71 -11.06 -8.63 13.53
C GLY A 71 -10.99 -10.12 13.84
N GLU A 72 -12.13 -10.78 13.72
CA GLU A 72 -12.24 -12.22 13.93
C GLU A 72 -11.32 -13.01 12.99
N GLY A 73 -10.66 -14.05 13.52
CA GLY A 73 -9.81 -14.97 12.75
C GLY A 73 -8.41 -14.42 12.42
N VAL A 74 -8.06 -13.23 12.81
CA VAL A 74 -6.70 -12.66 12.62
C VAL A 74 -5.73 -13.32 13.60
N THR A 75 -4.66 -13.93 13.08
CA THR A 75 -3.63 -14.63 13.87
C THR A 75 -2.21 -14.23 13.52
N ASN A 76 -2.00 -13.54 12.42
CA ASN A 76 -0.69 -13.22 11.86
C ASN A 76 -0.20 -11.80 12.19
N VAL A 77 -1.08 -10.93 12.70
CA VAL A 77 -0.73 -9.61 13.24
C VAL A 77 -1.38 -9.43 14.63
N SER A 78 -0.81 -8.56 15.45
CA SER A 78 -1.26 -8.35 16.82
C SER A 78 -1.37 -6.86 17.14
N VAL A 79 -2.28 -6.53 18.09
CA VAL A 79 -2.39 -5.17 18.61
C VAL A 79 -1.04 -4.68 19.16
N GLY A 80 -0.67 -3.45 18.82
CA GLY A 80 0.62 -2.85 19.16
C GLY A 80 1.72 -3.11 18.13
N GLN A 81 1.54 -4.01 17.18
CA GLN A 81 2.51 -4.30 16.13
C GLN A 81 2.50 -3.21 15.05
N MET A 82 3.68 -2.83 14.55
CA MET A 82 3.81 -1.93 13.40
C MET A 82 3.61 -2.71 12.12
N VAL A 83 2.70 -2.23 11.28
CA VAL A 83 2.40 -2.82 9.97
C VAL A 83 2.26 -1.74 8.91
N GLY A 84 2.41 -2.16 7.66
CA GLY A 84 2.19 -1.32 6.49
C GLY A 84 1.16 -1.90 5.53
N ASN A 85 0.55 -1.03 4.74
CA ASN A 85 -0.33 -1.39 3.64
C ASN A 85 0.32 -0.97 2.31
N ALA A 86 0.44 -1.92 1.39
CA ALA A 86 0.90 -1.68 0.03
C ALA A 86 -0.29 -1.57 -0.96
N TRP A 87 0.01 -1.36 -2.24
CA TRP A 87 -1.01 -1.32 -3.30
C TRP A 87 -1.94 -2.55 -3.29
N LEU A 88 -1.37 -3.77 -3.22
CA LEU A 88 -2.16 -4.99 -3.11
C LEU A 88 -2.74 -5.09 -1.70
N TRP A 89 -4.04 -4.77 -1.57
CA TRP A 89 -4.75 -4.86 -0.31
C TRP A 89 -5.20 -6.29 -0.01
N THR A 90 -5.76 -6.99 -1.00
CA THR A 90 -6.12 -8.42 -0.92
C THR A 90 -6.15 -9.06 -2.30
N ALA A 91 -6.12 -10.39 -2.34
CA ALA A 91 -6.32 -11.20 -3.52
C ALA A 91 -7.10 -12.49 -3.16
N CYS A 92 -7.65 -13.21 -4.15
CA CYS A 92 -8.52 -14.36 -3.85
C CYS A 92 -7.81 -15.57 -3.24
N GLY A 93 -6.48 -15.68 -3.35
CA GLY A 93 -5.67 -16.78 -2.81
C GLY A 93 -5.80 -18.14 -3.56
N GLU A 94 -6.74 -18.29 -4.48
CA GLU A 94 -7.08 -19.59 -5.09
C GLU A 94 -6.92 -19.66 -6.60
N CYS A 95 -6.90 -18.55 -7.31
CA CYS A 95 -6.71 -18.54 -8.77
C CYS A 95 -5.29 -18.97 -9.17
N GLU A 96 -5.09 -19.21 -10.46
CA GLU A 96 -3.78 -19.63 -10.99
C GLU A 96 -2.68 -18.65 -10.60
N HIS A 97 -2.91 -17.36 -10.72
CA HIS A 97 -1.95 -16.32 -10.38
C HIS A 97 -1.58 -16.35 -8.89
N CYS A 98 -2.57 -16.40 -8.00
CA CYS A 98 -2.32 -16.47 -6.56
C CYS A 98 -1.52 -17.70 -6.16
N ARG A 99 -1.86 -18.87 -6.72
CA ARG A 99 -1.15 -20.12 -6.43
C ARG A 99 0.31 -20.14 -6.91
N GLN A 100 0.66 -19.27 -7.85
CA GLN A 100 2.01 -19.13 -8.39
C GLN A 100 2.81 -17.98 -7.76
N GLY A 101 2.25 -17.26 -6.76
CA GLY A 101 2.89 -16.09 -6.15
C GLY A 101 2.84 -14.84 -7.02
N TRP A 102 1.80 -14.73 -7.85
CA TRP A 102 1.54 -13.59 -8.72
C TRP A 102 0.21 -12.91 -8.37
N GLU A 103 -0.05 -12.71 -7.09
CA GLU A 103 -1.29 -12.15 -6.56
C GLU A 103 -1.64 -10.79 -7.17
N THR A 104 -0.62 -10.01 -7.59
CA THR A 104 -0.79 -8.74 -8.29
C THR A 104 -1.43 -8.89 -9.69
N LEU A 105 -1.57 -10.11 -10.20
CA LEU A 105 -2.29 -10.43 -11.43
C LEU A 105 -3.66 -11.07 -11.17
N CYS A 106 -4.08 -11.19 -9.91
CA CYS A 106 -5.38 -11.71 -9.56
C CYS A 106 -6.49 -10.76 -10.06
N GLU A 107 -7.45 -11.29 -10.82
CA GLU A 107 -8.58 -10.49 -11.32
C GLU A 107 -9.53 -10.02 -10.21
N GLN A 108 -9.48 -10.68 -9.03
CA GLN A 108 -10.27 -10.32 -7.85
C GLN A 108 -9.46 -9.53 -6.82
N GLN A 109 -8.28 -9.03 -7.19
CA GLN A 109 -7.50 -8.21 -6.28
C GLN A 109 -8.22 -6.93 -5.90
N GLN A 110 -7.99 -6.45 -4.68
CA GLN A 110 -8.36 -5.12 -4.26
C GLN A 110 -7.10 -4.30 -3.93
N ASN A 111 -7.21 -3.01 -4.11
CA ASN A 111 -6.07 -2.11 -4.02
C ASN A 111 -6.33 -1.04 -2.96
N GLY A 112 -5.39 -0.87 -2.04
CA GLY A 112 -5.47 0.13 -0.98
C GLY A 112 -5.45 1.55 -1.55
N GLY A 113 -6.34 2.41 -1.07
CA GLY A 113 -6.48 3.77 -1.58
C GLY A 113 -7.08 3.87 -2.99
N TYR A 114 -7.68 2.78 -3.49
CA TYR A 114 -8.35 2.73 -4.79
C TYR A 114 -9.66 1.92 -4.77
N SER A 115 -9.58 0.59 -4.59
CA SER A 115 -10.79 -0.25 -4.45
C SER A 115 -11.34 -0.22 -3.03
N THR A 116 -10.48 0.09 -2.07
CA THR A 116 -10.77 0.28 -0.65
C THR A 116 -10.18 1.59 -0.18
N ASP A 117 -10.70 2.14 0.91
CA ASP A 117 -10.09 3.32 1.55
C ASP A 117 -8.64 3.03 1.96
N GLY A 118 -7.80 4.05 1.83
CA GLY A 118 -6.36 3.98 2.04
C GLY A 118 -5.86 4.76 3.24
N SER A 119 -4.64 5.26 3.11
CA SER A 119 -3.83 5.77 4.21
C SER A 119 -3.80 7.30 4.36
N PHE A 120 -4.57 8.06 3.57
CA PHE A 120 -4.65 9.51 3.75
C PHE A 120 -5.67 9.91 4.82
N GLY A 121 -5.59 9.24 5.98
CA GLY A 121 -6.44 9.46 7.14
C GLY A 121 -5.73 9.11 8.44
N GLN A 122 -6.43 9.23 9.56
CA GLN A 122 -5.88 8.87 10.85
C GLN A 122 -5.85 7.35 11.08
N TYR A 123 -6.73 6.63 10.40
CA TYR A 123 -6.88 5.17 10.48
C TYR A 123 -7.12 4.59 9.10
N MET A 124 -6.67 3.35 8.91
CA MET A 124 -6.98 2.53 7.74
C MET A 124 -7.30 1.10 8.16
N LEU A 125 -8.03 0.36 7.33
CA LEU A 125 -8.12 -1.10 7.41
C LEU A 125 -7.05 -1.74 6.55
N VAL A 126 -6.53 -2.87 7.02
CA VAL A 126 -5.67 -3.75 6.23
C VAL A 126 -6.25 -5.16 6.24
N ASP A 127 -6.10 -5.87 5.13
CA ASP A 127 -6.23 -7.34 5.15
C ASP A 127 -5.00 -7.89 5.88
N ALA A 128 -5.23 -8.56 7.00
CA ALA A 128 -4.14 -9.04 7.84
C ALA A 128 -3.19 -10.00 7.08
N THR A 129 -3.70 -10.74 6.08
CA THR A 129 -2.90 -11.66 5.27
C THR A 129 -1.88 -10.95 4.40
N TYR A 130 -2.22 -9.74 3.93
CA TYR A 130 -1.40 -8.93 3.04
C TYR A 130 -0.70 -7.76 3.73
N ALA A 131 -0.97 -7.54 5.01
CA ALA A 131 -0.29 -6.51 5.80
C ALA A 131 1.22 -6.81 5.89
N ALA A 132 2.04 -5.82 5.54
CA ALA A 132 3.48 -5.91 5.68
C ALA A 132 3.87 -5.71 7.15
N ILE A 133 4.46 -6.72 7.78
CA ILE A 133 5.01 -6.61 9.13
C ILE A 133 6.30 -5.78 9.05
N ILE A 134 6.31 -4.66 9.75
CA ILE A 134 7.46 -3.76 9.77
C ILE A 134 8.44 -4.20 10.86
N PRO A 135 9.73 -4.40 10.55
CA PRO A 135 10.72 -4.78 11.54
C PRO A 135 10.81 -3.78 12.69
N GLU A 136 11.03 -4.28 13.90
CA GLU A 136 11.20 -3.45 15.09
C GLU A 136 12.40 -2.49 14.93
N GLY A 137 12.23 -1.24 15.36
CA GLY A 137 13.25 -0.20 15.23
C GLY A 137 13.31 0.50 13.87
N SER A 138 12.46 0.10 12.90
CA SER A 138 12.35 0.82 11.63
C SER A 138 11.69 2.18 11.82
N ASP A 139 12.16 3.19 11.07
CA ASP A 139 11.51 4.49 11.00
C ASP A 139 10.30 4.41 10.06
N PRO A 140 9.06 4.65 10.54
CA PRO A 140 7.86 4.58 9.70
C PRO A 140 7.87 5.58 8.53
N TYR A 141 8.54 6.71 8.66
CA TYR A 141 8.66 7.71 7.59
C TYR A 141 9.58 7.25 6.46
N GLU A 142 10.62 6.50 6.77
CA GLU A 142 11.51 5.91 5.77
C GLU A 142 10.90 4.67 5.12
N ILE A 143 10.08 3.91 5.87
CA ILE A 143 9.44 2.69 5.37
C ILE A 143 8.23 2.98 4.48
N ALA A 144 7.46 4.03 4.71
CA ALA A 144 6.26 4.31 3.94
C ALA A 144 6.49 4.25 2.41
N PRO A 145 7.45 4.95 1.80
CA PRO A 145 7.69 4.87 0.35
C PRO A 145 8.24 3.50 -0.11
N VAL A 146 8.79 2.69 0.80
CA VAL A 146 9.27 1.34 0.46
C VAL A 146 8.10 0.41 0.12
N LEU A 147 6.90 0.67 0.65
CA LEU A 147 5.70 -0.14 0.39
C LEU A 147 5.17 -0.02 -1.05
N CYS A 148 5.56 1.00 -1.79
CA CYS A 148 5.24 1.15 -3.21
C CYS A 148 6.52 1.18 -4.06
N ALA A 149 7.26 2.28 -4.04
CA ALA A 149 8.45 2.44 -4.86
C ALA A 149 9.51 1.37 -4.53
N GLY A 150 9.72 1.07 -3.25
CA GLY A 150 10.69 0.06 -2.82
C GLY A 150 10.35 -1.34 -3.33
N VAL A 151 9.14 -1.84 -3.06
CA VAL A 151 8.72 -3.18 -3.51
C VAL A 151 8.70 -3.28 -5.04
N THR A 152 8.32 -2.20 -5.73
CA THR A 152 8.28 -2.16 -7.19
C THR A 152 9.67 -2.30 -7.82
N VAL A 153 10.64 -1.50 -7.38
CA VAL A 153 12.01 -1.57 -7.93
C VAL A 153 12.74 -2.84 -7.50
N TYR A 154 12.47 -3.34 -6.28
CA TYR A 154 12.98 -4.65 -5.85
C TYR A 154 12.52 -5.76 -6.79
N LYS A 155 11.21 -5.82 -7.08
CA LYS A 155 10.66 -6.78 -8.05
C LYS A 155 11.29 -6.60 -9.42
N GLY A 156 11.44 -5.36 -9.90
CA GLY A 156 12.07 -5.04 -11.17
C GLY A 156 13.51 -5.60 -11.25
N LEU A 157 14.34 -5.30 -10.27
CA LEU A 157 15.72 -5.82 -10.19
C LEU A 157 15.76 -7.35 -10.15
N LYS A 158 14.90 -7.98 -9.33
CA LYS A 158 14.79 -9.44 -9.29
C LYS A 158 14.45 -10.05 -10.65
N ARG A 159 13.64 -9.38 -11.47
CA ARG A 159 13.22 -9.86 -12.80
C ARG A 159 14.28 -9.68 -13.87
N THR A 160 15.28 -8.83 -13.66
CA THR A 160 16.45 -8.75 -14.58
C THR A 160 17.41 -9.92 -14.42
N GLU A 161 17.29 -10.70 -13.34
CA GLU A 161 18.19 -11.79 -12.97
C GLU A 161 19.66 -11.34 -12.83
N VAL A 162 19.87 -10.03 -12.62
CA VAL A 162 21.20 -9.44 -12.43
C VAL A 162 21.87 -10.03 -11.18
N ARG A 163 23.18 -10.25 -11.28
CA ARG A 163 24.02 -10.83 -10.22
C ARG A 163 25.09 -9.85 -9.78
N PRO A 164 25.62 -9.98 -8.55
CA PRO A 164 26.73 -9.17 -8.08
C PRO A 164 27.89 -9.14 -9.09
N GLY A 165 28.43 -7.94 -9.34
CA GLY A 165 29.48 -7.71 -10.32
C GLY A 165 29.00 -7.44 -11.75
N GLN A 166 27.71 -7.50 -12.02
CA GLN A 166 27.12 -7.14 -13.31
C GLN A 166 26.65 -5.68 -13.32
N TRP A 167 26.50 -5.12 -14.51
CA TRP A 167 26.02 -3.75 -14.69
C TRP A 167 24.51 -3.68 -14.67
N VAL A 168 23.99 -2.67 -13.96
CA VAL A 168 22.57 -2.28 -13.94
C VAL A 168 22.47 -0.85 -14.46
N VAL A 169 21.56 -0.61 -15.39
CA VAL A 169 21.23 0.73 -15.88
C VAL A 169 19.84 1.10 -15.38
N ILE A 170 19.75 2.24 -14.69
CA ILE A 170 18.50 2.80 -14.19
C ILE A 170 18.21 4.07 -14.95
N SER A 171 17.10 4.09 -15.69
CA SER A 171 16.66 5.26 -16.46
C SER A 171 15.66 6.06 -15.63
N GLY A 172 16.00 7.32 -15.30
CA GLY A 172 15.19 8.22 -14.50
C GLY A 172 15.45 8.08 -12.99
N ILE A 173 15.88 9.16 -12.35
CA ILE A 173 16.18 9.22 -10.91
C ILE A 173 15.10 10.06 -10.21
N GLY A 174 13.86 9.55 -10.27
CA GLY A 174 12.73 10.04 -9.50
C GLY A 174 12.48 9.20 -8.25
N GLY A 175 11.23 9.17 -7.75
CA GLY A 175 10.83 8.42 -6.55
C GLY A 175 11.21 6.93 -6.58
N LEU A 176 11.06 6.26 -7.72
CA LEU A 176 11.47 4.86 -7.88
C LEU A 176 12.97 4.73 -8.14
N GLY A 177 13.51 5.53 -9.08
CA GLY A 177 14.88 5.36 -9.55
C GLY A 177 15.93 5.58 -8.47
N HIS A 178 15.75 6.51 -7.55
CA HIS A 178 16.70 6.74 -6.46
C HIS A 178 16.74 5.56 -5.46
N ILE A 179 15.61 4.89 -5.20
CA ILE A 179 15.59 3.66 -4.39
C ILE A 179 16.20 2.50 -5.17
N ALA A 180 15.94 2.41 -6.50
CA ALA A 180 16.54 1.38 -7.34
C ALA A 180 18.07 1.45 -7.35
N VAL A 181 18.66 2.65 -7.36
CA VAL A 181 20.12 2.82 -7.25
C VAL A 181 20.63 2.27 -5.92
N GLN A 182 19.96 2.55 -4.81
CA GLN A 182 20.35 2.05 -3.49
C GLN A 182 20.29 0.50 -3.45
N TYR A 183 19.23 -0.09 -3.98
CA TYR A 183 19.09 -1.55 -4.03
C TYR A 183 20.10 -2.22 -4.97
N ALA A 184 20.49 -1.54 -6.06
CA ALA A 184 21.49 -2.09 -6.99
C ALA A 184 22.91 -2.05 -6.40
N VAL A 185 23.17 -1.22 -5.39
CA VAL A 185 24.47 -1.10 -4.71
C VAL A 185 24.55 -2.04 -3.50
N ALA A 186 23.42 -2.33 -2.85
CA ALA A 186 23.35 -3.24 -1.70
C ALA A 186 23.51 -4.70 -2.08
#